data_4276fdb449290f8b1bff1523e3f1d1fa
#
_entry.id   4276fdb449290f8b1bff1523e3f1d1fa
#
_cell.length_a   1.000
_cell.length_b   1.000
_cell.length_c   1.000
_cell.angle_alpha   90.00
_cell.angle_beta   90.00
_cell.angle_gamma   90.00
#
_symmetry.space_group_name_H-M   'P 1'
#
loop_
_entity.id
_entity.type
_entity.pdbx_description
1 polymer ?
#
loop_
_entity_poly.entity_id
_entity_poly.type
_entity_poly.pdbx_seq_one_letter_code
_entity_poly.pdbx_strand_id
1 'polypeptide(L)'
;MQLYKGYVPTKDKKCLMPFKNATADELLSFEQVKNLPEYAGILSDETILVDVDDMEQSVILLNIVENLNLKCRVYTTSRGRHFLFKNTPDLVKSNRTKATLAVGLEADLKIGSRNSYEVLKYMNEDRPILYDVPEDEIQELPKWLIPVKTDIDFKSLGEGDGRNDAFYRYILTLQDNDLTKEEARECIRLINRYVLKKPLSDKELDVILRDDAFKKTSFF
;
A
#
# COMPACT_ATOMS: atom_id res chain seq x y z
N MET A 1 16.52 8.37 1.66
CA MET A 1 15.43 8.25 2.65
C MET A 1 15.79 7.11 3.60
N GLN A 2 15.46 7.18 4.89
CA GLN A 2 15.54 6.03 5.80
C GLN A 2 14.13 5.52 6.08
N LEU A 3 13.92 4.20 6.00
CA LEU A 3 12.60 3.60 6.30
C LEU A 3 12.26 3.69 7.80
N TYR A 4 13.27 3.59 8.65
CA TYR A 4 13.10 3.61 10.10
C TYR A 4 13.96 4.69 10.72
N LYS A 5 13.38 5.52 11.59
CA LYS A 5 14.11 6.54 12.33
C LYS A 5 14.87 5.99 13.54
N GLY A 6 14.62 4.74 13.92
CA GLY A 6 15.29 4.01 15.00
C GLY A 6 14.51 2.77 15.37
N TYR A 7 14.94 2.08 16.43
CA TYR A 7 14.40 0.78 16.81
C TYR A 7 14.02 0.75 18.28
N VAL A 8 13.12 -0.17 18.64
CA VAL A 8 12.71 -0.43 20.01
C VAL A 8 12.62 -1.95 20.27
N PRO A 9 13.00 -2.43 21.47
CA PRO A 9 12.73 -3.81 21.84
C PRO A 9 11.22 -4.04 21.96
N THR A 10 10.78 -5.24 21.63
CA THR A 10 9.37 -5.64 21.77
C THR A 10 9.25 -6.90 22.62
N LYS A 11 8.04 -7.14 23.11
CA LYS A 11 7.62 -8.41 23.68
C LYS A 11 6.19 -8.68 23.21
N ASP A 12 5.95 -9.85 22.65
CA ASP A 12 4.66 -10.20 22.06
C ASP A 12 4.18 -9.12 21.06
N LYS A 13 5.10 -8.62 20.24
CA LYS A 13 4.91 -7.54 19.25
C LYS A 13 4.57 -6.15 19.85
N LYS A 14 4.59 -5.97 21.16
CA LYS A 14 4.34 -4.68 21.83
C LYS A 14 5.67 -4.02 22.21
N CYS A 15 5.82 -2.74 21.90
CA CYS A 15 7.01 -1.97 22.24
C CYS A 15 7.21 -1.87 23.76
N LEU A 16 8.44 -2.10 24.23
CA LEU A 16 8.80 -2.10 25.64
C LEU A 16 9.31 -0.73 26.14
N MET A 17 9.51 0.23 25.24
CA MET A 17 9.91 1.58 25.60
C MET A 17 9.02 2.60 24.88
N PRO A 18 8.89 3.83 25.41
CA PRO A 18 8.19 4.91 24.72
C PRO A 18 8.85 5.23 23.38
N PHE A 19 8.05 5.45 22.34
CA PHE A 19 8.52 5.81 21.00
C PHE A 19 7.67 6.90 20.35
N LYS A 20 6.51 7.23 20.93
CA LYS A 20 5.63 8.26 20.37
C LYS A 20 6.31 9.62 20.44
N ASN A 21 6.39 10.28 19.28
CA ASN A 21 7.07 11.56 19.08
C ASN A 21 8.58 11.53 19.43
N ALA A 22 9.17 10.35 19.57
CA ALA A 22 10.60 10.21 19.79
C ALA A 22 11.39 10.67 18.56
N THR A 23 12.49 11.35 18.81
CA THR A 23 13.52 11.66 17.83
C THR A 23 14.44 10.45 17.61
N ALA A 24 15.28 10.48 16.58
CA ALA A 24 16.18 9.36 16.28
C ALA A 24 17.16 9.06 17.44
N ASP A 25 17.63 10.08 18.14
CA ASP A 25 18.59 9.97 19.27
C ASP A 25 17.95 9.42 20.55
N GLU A 26 16.63 9.42 20.65
CA GLU A 26 15.89 8.80 21.77
C GLU A 26 15.55 7.32 21.50
N LEU A 27 15.82 6.83 20.30
CA LEU A 27 15.57 5.46 19.87
C LEU A 27 16.89 4.67 19.83
N LEU A 28 16.80 3.34 19.83
CA LEU A 28 17.98 2.49 19.72
C LEU A 28 18.44 2.39 18.26
N SER A 29 19.74 2.21 18.07
CA SER A 29 20.32 1.87 16.76
C SER A 29 20.05 0.40 16.44
N PHE A 30 20.18 0.02 15.16
CA PHE A 30 20.09 -1.38 14.74
C PHE A 30 21.09 -2.28 15.46
N GLU A 31 22.33 -1.81 15.65
CA GLU A 31 23.39 -2.55 16.37
C GLU A 31 23.00 -2.91 17.82
N GLN A 32 22.21 -2.06 18.47
CA GLN A 32 21.76 -2.30 19.84
C GLN A 32 20.60 -3.32 19.92
N VAL A 33 19.82 -3.49 18.86
CA VAL A 33 18.64 -4.36 18.89
C VAL A 33 18.80 -5.66 18.10
N LYS A 34 19.73 -5.76 17.14
CA LYS A 34 19.87 -6.91 16.23
C LYS A 34 19.97 -8.28 16.93
N ASN A 35 20.56 -8.31 18.13
CA ASN A 35 20.73 -9.53 18.93
C ASN A 35 19.59 -9.78 19.94
N LEU A 36 18.59 -8.89 20.01
CA LEU A 36 17.42 -9.10 20.85
C LEU A 36 16.50 -10.19 20.23
N PRO A 37 15.72 -10.90 21.05
CA PRO A 37 14.76 -11.89 20.56
C PRO A 37 13.62 -11.27 19.76
N GLU A 38 13.25 -10.03 20.09
CA GLU A 38 12.18 -9.30 19.42
C GLU A 38 12.50 -7.81 19.36
N TYR A 39 12.29 -7.19 18.21
CA TYR A 39 12.37 -5.73 18.06
C TYR A 39 11.50 -5.24 16.91
N ALA A 40 11.22 -3.95 16.93
CA ALA A 40 10.49 -3.24 15.88
C ALA A 40 11.29 -2.02 15.39
N GLY A 41 11.14 -1.70 14.12
CA GLY A 41 11.58 -0.45 13.53
C GLY A 41 10.46 0.61 13.62
N ILE A 42 10.78 1.78 14.15
CA ILE A 42 9.87 2.92 14.17
C ILE A 42 9.94 3.59 12.82
N LEU A 43 8.81 3.61 12.09
CA LEU A 43 8.78 4.19 10.75
C LEU A 43 9.23 5.66 10.79
N SER A 44 10.07 6.05 9.83
CA SER A 44 10.41 7.46 9.64
C SER A 44 9.18 8.23 9.14
N ASP A 45 9.12 9.54 9.37
CA ASP A 45 7.94 10.34 9.14
C ASP A 45 7.47 10.32 7.67
N GLU A 46 8.40 10.08 6.75
CA GLU A 46 8.15 9.94 5.31
C GLU A 46 7.86 8.50 4.87
N THR A 47 7.71 7.55 5.77
CA THR A 47 7.44 6.14 5.44
C THR A 47 5.98 5.80 5.60
N ILE A 48 5.44 5.06 4.64
CA ILE A 48 4.14 4.39 4.73
C ILE A 48 4.33 2.88 4.58
N LEU A 49 3.66 2.14 5.44
CA LEU A 49 3.52 0.70 5.41
C LEU A 49 2.11 0.35 4.95
N VAL A 50 2.00 -0.38 3.85
CA VAL A 50 0.78 -1.02 3.35
C VAL A 50 0.80 -2.47 3.82
N ASP A 51 -0.01 -2.78 4.81
CA ASP A 51 -0.08 -4.08 5.48
C ASP A 51 -1.28 -4.86 4.92
N VAL A 52 -1.01 -5.85 4.07
CA VAL A 52 -2.04 -6.70 3.45
C VAL A 52 -2.07 -8.03 4.20
N ASP A 53 -3.00 -8.15 5.13
CA ASP A 53 -3.18 -9.32 6.04
C ASP A 53 -3.96 -10.50 5.39
N ASP A 54 -4.18 -10.46 4.10
CA ASP A 54 -4.77 -11.53 3.28
C ASP A 54 -3.74 -12.04 2.29
N MET A 55 -3.43 -13.35 2.34
CA MET A 55 -2.37 -13.95 1.53
C MET A 55 -2.66 -13.83 0.03
N GLU A 56 -3.90 -14.06 -0.41
CA GLU A 56 -4.28 -13.99 -1.83
C GLU A 56 -4.13 -12.56 -2.35
N GLN A 57 -4.68 -11.57 -1.65
CA GLN A 57 -4.55 -10.17 -2.03
C GLN A 57 -3.09 -9.68 -1.98
N SER A 58 -2.32 -10.16 -1.01
CA SER A 58 -0.90 -9.80 -0.90
C SER A 58 -0.06 -10.35 -2.05
N VAL A 59 -0.42 -11.53 -2.59
CA VAL A 59 0.19 -12.08 -3.82
C VAL A 59 -0.18 -11.23 -5.04
N ILE A 60 -1.46 -10.81 -5.14
CA ILE A 60 -1.89 -9.90 -6.22
C ILE A 60 -1.05 -8.62 -6.20
N LEU A 61 -0.91 -7.98 -5.03
CA LEU A 61 -0.12 -6.76 -4.91
C LEU A 61 1.36 -6.98 -5.23
N LEU A 62 1.95 -8.10 -4.78
CA LEU A 62 3.33 -8.45 -5.11
C LEU A 62 3.51 -8.58 -6.62
N ASN A 63 2.62 -9.29 -7.32
CA ASN A 63 2.66 -9.43 -8.76
C ASN A 63 2.61 -8.07 -9.49
N ILE A 64 1.81 -7.13 -8.98
CA ILE A 64 1.78 -5.76 -9.53
C ILE A 64 3.14 -5.07 -9.30
N VAL A 65 3.68 -5.15 -8.08
CA VAL A 65 4.99 -4.57 -7.72
C VAL A 65 6.09 -5.08 -8.64
N GLU A 66 6.18 -6.40 -8.83
CA GLU A 66 7.19 -7.03 -9.67
C GLU A 66 7.01 -6.69 -11.15
N ASN A 67 5.79 -6.78 -11.69
CA ASN A 67 5.53 -6.52 -13.10
C ASN A 67 5.72 -5.04 -13.49
N LEU A 68 5.45 -4.12 -12.58
CA LEU A 68 5.69 -2.68 -12.78
C LEU A 68 7.10 -2.25 -12.33
N ASN A 69 7.91 -3.19 -11.79
CA ASN A 69 9.23 -2.91 -11.25
C ASN A 69 9.23 -1.75 -10.23
N LEU A 70 8.23 -1.75 -9.33
CA LEU A 70 8.10 -0.69 -8.33
C LEU A 70 9.24 -0.75 -7.33
N LYS A 71 9.72 0.42 -6.94
CA LYS A 71 10.82 0.56 -5.99
C LYS A 71 10.28 0.64 -4.56
N CYS A 72 10.22 -0.49 -3.86
CA CYS A 72 9.73 -0.60 -2.49
C CYS A 72 10.45 -1.74 -1.75
N ARG A 73 10.25 -1.85 -0.45
CA ARG A 73 10.67 -3.02 0.35
C ARG A 73 9.44 -3.85 0.70
N VAL A 74 9.54 -5.18 0.55
CA VAL A 74 8.45 -6.10 0.87
C VAL A 74 8.91 -7.15 1.88
N TYR A 75 8.20 -7.23 3.00
CA TYR A 75 8.37 -8.28 4.01
C TYR A 75 7.27 -9.33 3.89
N THR A 76 7.63 -10.59 4.15
CA THR A 76 6.66 -11.67 4.32
C THR A 76 6.21 -11.76 5.78
N THR A 77 4.93 -12.00 5.99
CA THR A 77 4.33 -12.31 7.29
C THR A 77 3.60 -13.65 7.24
N SER A 78 3.15 -14.16 8.38
CA SER A 78 2.38 -15.41 8.43
C SER A 78 1.01 -15.33 7.75
N ARG A 79 0.46 -14.12 7.55
CA ARG A 79 -0.89 -13.91 6.98
C ARG A 79 -0.89 -13.22 5.65
N GLY A 80 0.20 -12.55 5.27
CA GLY A 80 0.27 -11.76 4.06
C GLY A 80 1.62 -11.09 3.87
N ARG A 81 1.64 -9.84 3.45
CA ARG A 81 2.87 -9.08 3.15
C ARG A 81 2.74 -7.62 3.56
N HIS A 82 3.88 -7.04 3.92
CA HIS A 82 4.05 -5.63 4.23
C HIS A 82 4.85 -4.96 3.14
N PHE A 83 4.33 -3.89 2.56
CA PHE A 83 4.96 -3.13 1.50
C PHE A 83 5.28 -1.73 2.02
N LEU A 84 6.55 -1.33 1.94
CA LEU A 84 7.02 -0.02 2.41
C LEU A 84 7.34 0.88 1.24
N PHE A 85 6.74 2.07 1.28
CA PHE A 85 6.92 3.13 0.30
C PHE A 85 7.26 4.45 0.99
N LYS A 86 7.62 5.46 0.20
CA LYS A 86 7.67 6.83 0.66
C LYS A 86 6.26 7.42 0.69
N ASN A 87 5.90 8.09 1.77
CA ASN A 87 4.66 8.86 1.89
C ASN A 87 4.95 10.35 1.76
N THR A 88 4.15 11.06 1.02
CA THR A 88 4.12 12.52 1.06
C THR A 88 3.01 12.99 2.00
N PRO A 89 3.17 14.14 2.69
CA PRO A 89 2.20 14.61 3.70
C PRO A 89 0.76 14.73 3.20
N ASP A 90 0.57 14.96 1.90
CA ASP A 90 -0.74 15.16 1.29
C ASP A 90 -1.37 13.87 0.76
N LEU A 91 -0.60 12.80 0.58
CA LEU A 91 -1.07 11.58 -0.05
C LEU A 91 -1.90 10.71 0.91
N VAL A 92 -1.32 10.32 2.06
CA VAL A 92 -2.05 9.62 3.12
C VAL A 92 -1.80 10.34 4.44
N LYS A 93 -2.87 10.89 5.03
CA LYS A 93 -2.79 11.81 6.21
C LYS A 93 -2.99 11.13 7.57
N SER A 94 -3.48 9.91 7.57
CA SER A 94 -3.78 9.17 8.82
C SER A 94 -3.68 7.67 8.62
N ASN A 95 -3.38 6.96 9.71
CA ASN A 95 -3.48 5.50 9.71
C ASN A 95 -4.91 5.07 9.37
N ARG A 96 -5.04 3.95 8.67
CA ARG A 96 -6.32 3.34 8.31
C ARG A 96 -6.25 1.84 8.60
N THR A 97 -7.33 1.28 9.06
CA THR A 97 -7.51 -0.17 9.21
C THR A 97 -8.55 -0.64 8.22
N LYS A 98 -8.29 -1.78 7.58
CA LYS A 98 -9.18 -2.40 6.58
C LYS A 98 -9.67 -1.41 5.53
N ALA A 99 -8.74 -0.61 5.01
CA ALA A 99 -9.05 0.36 3.97
C ALA A 99 -9.15 -0.33 2.62
N THR A 100 -10.18 -0.03 1.84
CA THR A 100 -10.19 -0.36 0.42
C THR A 100 -9.24 0.58 -0.30
N LEU A 101 -8.22 0.03 -0.94
CA LEU A 101 -7.29 0.77 -1.79
C LEU A 101 -7.91 1.04 -3.15
N ALA A 102 -7.47 2.10 -3.83
CA ALA A 102 -7.99 2.44 -5.15
C ALA A 102 -7.89 1.28 -6.17
N VAL A 103 -6.91 0.41 -6.05
CA VAL A 103 -6.79 -0.81 -6.87
C VAL A 103 -7.78 -1.93 -6.49
N GLY A 104 -8.66 -1.72 -5.51
CA GLY A 104 -9.68 -2.69 -5.10
C GLY A 104 -9.19 -3.79 -4.15
N LEU A 105 -8.01 -3.65 -3.55
CA LEU A 105 -7.49 -4.53 -2.51
C LEU A 105 -7.76 -3.93 -1.13
N GLU A 106 -7.75 -4.75 -0.07
CA GLU A 106 -7.88 -4.30 1.31
C GLU A 106 -6.53 -4.32 2.02
N ALA A 107 -6.21 -3.26 2.77
CA ALA A 107 -5.00 -3.18 3.58
C ALA A 107 -5.17 -2.27 4.80
N ASP A 108 -4.33 -2.49 5.80
CA ASP A 108 -4.05 -1.49 6.83
C ASP A 108 -2.96 -0.54 6.31
N LEU A 109 -3.17 0.76 6.51
CA LEU A 109 -2.17 1.79 6.20
C LEU A 109 -1.62 2.38 7.49
N LYS A 110 -0.29 2.30 7.66
CA LYS A 110 0.43 2.80 8.83
C LYS A 110 1.49 3.79 8.37
N ILE A 111 1.41 5.03 8.85
CA ILE A 111 2.35 6.11 8.45
C ILE A 111 3.24 6.52 9.61
N GLY A 112 4.51 6.79 9.30
CA GLY A 112 5.51 7.10 10.32
C GLY A 112 5.21 8.38 11.09
N SER A 113 4.72 9.43 10.42
CA SER A 113 4.29 10.69 11.07
C SER A 113 3.11 10.52 12.07
N ARG A 114 2.52 9.32 12.16
CA ARG A 114 1.49 8.94 13.14
C ARG A 114 1.98 7.90 14.14
N ASN A 115 3.30 7.89 14.39
CA ASN A 115 3.93 7.02 15.39
C ASN A 115 3.68 5.52 15.11
N SER A 116 3.84 5.10 13.89
CA SER A 116 3.70 3.70 13.51
C SER A 116 5.03 2.95 13.57
N TYR A 117 4.95 1.64 13.74
CA TYR A 117 6.11 0.76 13.77
C TYR A 117 5.85 -0.53 13.01
N GLU A 118 6.92 -1.19 12.63
CA GLU A 118 6.99 -2.49 11.98
C GLU A 118 7.75 -3.47 12.88
N VAL A 119 7.17 -4.61 13.22
CA VAL A 119 7.87 -5.69 13.91
C VAL A 119 8.81 -6.37 12.92
N LEU A 120 10.11 -6.28 13.15
CA LEU A 120 11.16 -6.79 12.26
C LEU A 120 11.75 -8.12 12.72
N LYS A 121 11.66 -8.42 14.00
CA LYS A 121 12.05 -9.70 14.58
C LYS A 121 11.05 -10.12 15.64
N TYR A 122 10.66 -11.40 15.61
CA TYR A 122 9.72 -12.00 16.56
C TYR A 122 10.14 -13.43 16.90
N MET A 123 10.20 -13.77 18.20
CA MET A 123 10.61 -15.10 18.69
C MET A 123 11.96 -15.57 18.11
N ASN A 124 12.95 -14.70 18.06
CA ASN A 124 14.29 -14.91 17.48
C ASN A 124 14.31 -15.09 15.95
N GLU A 125 13.20 -14.95 15.24
CA GLU A 125 13.14 -15.03 13.79
C GLU A 125 13.02 -13.64 13.19
N ASP A 126 14.00 -13.28 12.35
CA ASP A 126 13.95 -12.05 11.56
C ASP A 126 12.83 -12.17 10.51
N ARG A 127 12.12 -11.06 10.28
CA ARG A 127 11.09 -11.02 9.24
C ARG A 127 11.74 -11.11 7.86
N PRO A 128 11.40 -12.13 7.05
CA PRO A 128 12.03 -12.30 5.74
C PRO A 128 11.71 -11.14 4.81
N ILE A 129 12.74 -10.58 4.17
CA ILE A 129 12.60 -9.64 3.05
C ILE A 129 12.40 -10.46 1.78
N LEU A 130 11.30 -10.22 1.09
CA LEU A 130 10.94 -10.91 -0.15
C LEU A 130 11.39 -10.13 -1.39
N TYR A 131 11.32 -8.80 -1.32
CA TYR A 131 11.73 -7.90 -2.38
C TYR A 131 12.35 -6.65 -1.74
N ASP A 132 13.45 -6.17 -2.29
CA ASP A 132 14.16 -5.02 -1.73
C ASP A 132 14.82 -4.18 -2.81
N VAL A 133 14.96 -2.91 -2.49
CA VAL A 133 15.77 -1.93 -3.23
C VAL A 133 16.53 -1.08 -2.21
N PRO A 134 17.63 -0.40 -2.61
CA PRO A 134 18.28 0.59 -1.76
C PRO A 134 17.27 1.62 -1.24
N GLU A 135 17.41 2.03 0.04
CA GLU A 135 16.42 2.91 0.68
C GLU A 135 16.27 4.27 0.01
N ASP A 136 17.31 4.75 -0.67
CA ASP A 136 17.30 6.00 -1.44
C ASP A 136 16.57 5.86 -2.79
N GLU A 137 16.37 4.63 -3.28
CA GLU A 137 15.59 4.33 -4.48
C GLU A 137 14.10 4.12 -4.20
N ILE A 138 13.69 3.97 -2.92
CA ILE A 138 12.28 3.72 -2.59
C ILE A 138 11.42 4.88 -3.10
N GLN A 139 10.45 4.52 -3.93
CA GLN A 139 9.55 5.48 -4.57
C GLN A 139 8.38 5.91 -3.66
N GLU A 140 7.70 6.96 -4.07
CA GLU A 140 6.45 7.38 -3.46
C GLU A 140 5.35 6.32 -3.67
N LEU A 141 4.42 6.25 -2.71
CA LEU A 141 3.25 5.37 -2.79
C LEU A 141 2.47 5.69 -4.08
N PRO A 142 2.28 4.72 -4.98
CA PRO A 142 1.44 4.92 -6.16
C PRO A 142 0.01 5.32 -5.78
N LYS A 143 -0.60 6.24 -6.53
CA LYS A 143 -1.95 6.71 -6.22
C LYS A 143 -3.04 5.64 -6.27
N TRP A 144 -2.84 4.56 -7.00
CA TRP A 144 -3.75 3.42 -6.98
C TRP A 144 -3.68 2.58 -5.67
N LEU A 145 -2.75 2.91 -4.75
CA LEU A 145 -2.69 2.37 -3.37
C LEU A 145 -3.27 3.31 -2.31
N ILE A 146 -3.78 4.49 -2.66
CA ILE A 146 -4.44 5.34 -1.66
C ILE A 146 -5.78 4.74 -1.23
N PRO A 147 -6.24 5.02 0.00
CA PRO A 147 -7.55 4.57 0.47
C PRO A 147 -8.66 5.34 -0.22
N VAL A 148 -9.65 4.62 -0.74
CA VAL A 148 -10.85 5.19 -1.34
C VAL A 148 -12.10 4.62 -0.67
N LYS A 149 -13.21 5.38 -0.71
CA LYS A 149 -14.51 4.90 -0.25
C LYS A 149 -15.31 4.40 -1.46
N THR A 150 -15.58 3.10 -1.50
CA THR A 150 -16.39 2.46 -2.54
C THR A 150 -17.17 1.28 -1.95
N ASP A 151 -18.29 0.95 -2.57
CA ASP A 151 -19.09 -0.25 -2.34
C ASP A 151 -18.83 -1.35 -3.38
N ILE A 152 -17.94 -1.08 -4.36
CA ILE A 152 -17.64 -2.03 -5.44
C ILE A 152 -16.56 -3.01 -4.97
N ASP A 153 -16.93 -4.29 -4.91
CA ASP A 153 -15.98 -5.39 -4.71
C ASP A 153 -15.62 -6.02 -6.05
N PHE A 154 -14.54 -5.55 -6.66
CA PHE A 154 -14.07 -6.07 -7.95
C PHE A 154 -13.69 -7.55 -7.93
N LYS A 155 -13.28 -8.10 -6.79
CA LYS A 155 -12.90 -9.51 -6.64
C LYS A 155 -14.11 -10.44 -6.77
N SER A 156 -15.31 -9.96 -6.44
CA SER A 156 -16.56 -10.72 -6.55
C SER A 156 -17.19 -10.67 -7.93
N LEU A 157 -16.83 -9.68 -8.79
CA LEU A 157 -17.46 -9.49 -10.09
C LEU A 157 -17.03 -10.57 -11.08
N GLY A 158 -18.03 -11.31 -11.59
CA GLY A 158 -17.90 -12.30 -12.65
C GLY A 158 -18.41 -11.81 -14.00
N GLU A 159 -18.50 -12.73 -14.96
CA GLU A 159 -19.10 -12.48 -16.26
C GLU A 159 -20.62 -12.29 -16.12
N GLY A 160 -21.15 -11.21 -16.68
CA GLY A 160 -22.59 -10.86 -16.57
C GLY A 160 -22.92 -9.97 -15.35
N ASP A 161 -22.00 -9.76 -14.40
CA ASP A 161 -22.25 -8.99 -13.17
C ASP A 161 -22.09 -7.47 -13.34
N GLY A 162 -22.11 -6.96 -14.57
CA GLY A 162 -22.05 -5.51 -14.81
C GLY A 162 -20.67 -4.88 -14.63
N ARG A 163 -19.57 -5.61 -14.93
CA ARG A 163 -18.18 -5.12 -14.81
C ARG A 163 -17.97 -3.77 -15.51
N ASN A 164 -18.55 -3.58 -16.70
CA ASN A 164 -18.43 -2.34 -17.47
C ASN A 164 -19.05 -1.17 -16.71
N ASP A 165 -20.28 -1.36 -16.19
CA ASP A 165 -20.96 -0.34 -15.38
C ASP A 165 -20.21 -0.03 -14.09
N ALA A 166 -19.68 -1.07 -13.42
CA ALA A 166 -18.85 -0.91 -12.24
C ALA A 166 -17.63 -0.03 -12.53
N PHE A 167 -16.93 -0.24 -13.64
CA PHE A 167 -15.80 0.59 -14.02
C PHE A 167 -16.18 2.03 -14.37
N TYR A 168 -17.31 2.25 -15.08
CA TYR A 168 -17.79 3.62 -15.34
C TYR A 168 -18.08 4.39 -14.06
N ARG A 169 -18.76 3.77 -13.10
CA ARG A 169 -19.01 4.39 -11.77
C ARG A 169 -17.70 4.61 -11.00
N TYR A 170 -16.76 3.66 -11.11
CA TYR A 170 -15.51 3.74 -10.39
C TYR A 170 -14.56 4.82 -10.89
N ILE A 171 -14.55 5.12 -12.19
CA ILE A 171 -13.82 6.27 -12.75
C ILE A 171 -14.17 7.56 -11.99
N LEU A 172 -15.45 7.80 -11.73
CA LEU A 172 -15.90 8.98 -11.00
C LEU A 172 -15.39 8.95 -9.54
N THR A 173 -15.43 7.78 -8.89
CA THR A 173 -14.88 7.61 -7.54
C THR A 173 -13.39 7.94 -7.49
N LEU A 174 -12.61 7.47 -8.46
CA LEU A 174 -11.17 7.76 -8.53
C LEU A 174 -10.89 9.24 -8.71
N GLN A 175 -11.64 9.91 -9.62
CA GLN A 175 -11.50 11.36 -9.83
C GLN A 175 -11.95 12.18 -8.61
N ASP A 176 -12.95 11.74 -7.85
CA ASP A 176 -13.39 12.37 -6.60
C ASP A 176 -12.35 12.20 -5.46
N ASN A 177 -11.37 11.31 -5.64
CA ASN A 177 -10.21 11.13 -4.77
C ASN A 177 -8.92 11.71 -5.39
N ASP A 178 -9.03 12.72 -6.24
CA ASP A 178 -7.94 13.49 -6.84
C ASP A 178 -6.98 12.68 -7.74
N LEU A 179 -7.43 11.55 -8.29
CA LEU A 179 -6.67 10.88 -9.35
C LEU A 179 -6.89 11.60 -10.67
N THR A 180 -5.81 11.87 -11.37
CA THR A 180 -5.84 12.37 -12.75
C THR A 180 -6.47 11.32 -13.67
N LYS A 181 -6.81 11.70 -14.92
CA LYS A 181 -7.30 10.74 -15.92
C LYS A 181 -6.35 9.59 -16.15
N GLU A 182 -5.06 9.90 -16.25
CA GLU A 182 -3.99 8.93 -16.48
C GLU A 182 -3.85 7.96 -15.31
N GLU A 183 -3.85 8.46 -14.08
CA GLU A 183 -3.79 7.65 -12.86
C GLU A 183 -5.05 6.78 -12.70
N ALA A 184 -6.22 7.31 -13.02
CA ALA A 184 -7.46 6.54 -13.01
C ALA A 184 -7.46 5.44 -14.10
N ARG A 185 -6.94 5.72 -15.30
CA ARG A 185 -6.76 4.72 -16.36
C ARG A 185 -5.81 3.61 -15.93
N GLU A 186 -4.67 3.97 -15.36
CA GLU A 186 -3.73 3.00 -14.81
C GLU A 186 -4.41 2.11 -13.78
N CYS A 187 -5.09 2.71 -12.81
CA CYS A 187 -5.80 2.00 -11.74
C CYS A 187 -6.82 1.01 -12.31
N ILE A 188 -7.67 1.42 -13.26
CA ILE A 188 -8.66 0.55 -13.90
C ILE A 188 -7.98 -0.62 -14.66
N ARG A 189 -6.88 -0.36 -15.38
CA ARG A 189 -6.11 -1.41 -16.06
C ARG A 189 -5.52 -2.43 -15.08
N LEU A 190 -5.02 -1.96 -13.93
CA LEU A 190 -4.52 -2.85 -12.88
C LEU A 190 -5.63 -3.71 -12.27
N ILE A 191 -6.80 -3.12 -11.96
CA ILE A 191 -7.96 -3.87 -11.49
C ILE A 191 -8.36 -4.93 -12.52
N ASN A 192 -8.49 -4.55 -13.78
CA ASN A 192 -8.88 -5.47 -14.85
C ASN A 192 -7.89 -6.64 -14.97
N ARG A 193 -6.60 -6.36 -14.91
CA ARG A 193 -5.55 -7.37 -15.15
C ARG A 193 -5.30 -8.28 -13.96
N TYR A 194 -5.37 -7.76 -12.73
CA TYR A 194 -4.88 -8.47 -11.56
C TYR A 194 -5.97 -8.80 -10.51
N VAL A 195 -7.06 -8.03 -10.45
CA VAL A 195 -8.06 -8.15 -9.39
C VAL A 195 -9.32 -8.86 -9.89
N LEU A 196 -9.78 -8.55 -11.11
CA LEU A 196 -10.93 -9.26 -11.69
C LEU A 196 -10.60 -10.73 -11.95
N LYS A 197 -11.49 -11.63 -11.54
CA LYS A 197 -11.38 -13.08 -11.85
C LYS A 197 -11.44 -13.36 -13.35
N LYS A 198 -12.23 -12.57 -14.07
CA LYS A 198 -12.36 -12.64 -15.53
C LYS A 198 -12.18 -11.24 -16.10
N PRO A 199 -11.00 -10.89 -16.61
CA PRO A 199 -10.73 -9.58 -17.19
C PRO A 199 -11.65 -9.27 -18.36
N LEU A 200 -11.94 -8.00 -18.59
CA LEU A 200 -12.48 -7.50 -19.85
C LEU A 200 -11.43 -7.58 -20.94
N SER A 201 -11.85 -7.73 -22.19
CA SER A 201 -10.95 -7.61 -23.34
C SER A 201 -10.41 -6.17 -23.47
N ASP A 202 -9.25 -6.03 -24.10
CA ASP A 202 -8.65 -4.70 -24.34
C ASP A 202 -9.62 -3.78 -25.10
N LYS A 203 -10.39 -4.31 -26.05
CA LYS A 203 -11.38 -3.55 -26.82
C LYS A 203 -12.52 -3.01 -25.93
N GLU A 204 -13.00 -3.80 -24.99
CA GLU A 204 -14.03 -3.34 -24.03
C GLU A 204 -13.45 -2.31 -23.08
N LEU A 205 -12.22 -2.54 -22.61
CA LEU A 205 -11.53 -1.63 -21.70
C LEU A 205 -11.24 -0.28 -22.36
N ASP A 206 -10.84 -0.26 -23.64
CA ASP A 206 -10.59 0.98 -24.38
C ASP A 206 -11.88 1.81 -24.56
N VAL A 207 -13.03 1.17 -24.71
CA VAL A 207 -14.33 1.86 -24.74
C VAL A 207 -14.65 2.51 -23.41
N ILE A 208 -14.35 1.83 -22.29
CA ILE A 208 -14.57 2.35 -20.93
C ILE A 208 -13.62 3.52 -20.62
N LEU A 209 -12.38 3.44 -21.09
CA LEU A 209 -11.31 4.39 -20.76
C LEU A 209 -11.17 5.56 -21.77
N ARG A 210 -12.15 5.75 -22.64
CA ARG A 210 -12.18 6.88 -23.57
C ARG A 210 -12.30 8.23 -22.83
N ASP A 211 -11.86 9.31 -23.45
CA ASP A 211 -11.77 10.63 -22.79
C ASP A 211 -13.11 11.15 -22.25
N ASP A 212 -14.21 10.88 -22.92
CA ASP A 212 -15.54 11.32 -22.53
C ASP A 212 -16.13 10.55 -21.32
N ALA A 213 -15.51 9.45 -20.90
CA ALA A 213 -15.88 8.73 -19.67
C ALA A 213 -15.40 9.46 -18.39
N PHE A 214 -14.46 10.40 -18.54
CA PHE A 214 -13.90 11.16 -17.43
C PHE A 214 -14.57 12.53 -17.32
N LYS A 215 -14.69 13.06 -16.09
CA LYS A 215 -15.13 14.45 -15.89
C LYS A 215 -14.22 15.40 -16.68
N LYS A 216 -14.82 16.35 -17.35
CA LYS A 216 -14.05 17.46 -17.94
C LYS A 216 -13.37 18.21 -16.80
N THR A 217 -12.05 18.30 -16.85
CA THR A 217 -11.30 19.19 -15.94
C THR A 217 -11.71 20.62 -16.30
N SER A 218 -12.51 21.25 -15.44
CA SER A 218 -12.72 22.70 -15.55
C SER A 218 -11.41 23.36 -15.11
N PHE A 219 -10.65 23.88 -16.04
CA PHE A 219 -9.57 24.82 -15.74
C PHE A 219 -10.23 26.12 -15.26
N PHE A 220 -10.14 26.37 -13.95
CA PHE A 220 -10.36 27.69 -13.36
C PHE A 220 -9.02 28.33 -13.06
#